data_370438015dcb60331ac4a591f166b747
#
_entry.id   370438015dcb60331ac4a591f166b747
#
_cell.length_a   1.000
_cell.length_b   1.000
_cell.length_c   1.000
_cell.angle_alpha   90.00
_cell.angle_beta   90.00
_cell.angle_gamma   90.00
#
_symmetry.space_group_name_H-M   'P 1'
#
loop_
_entity.id
_entity.type
_entity.pdbx_description
1 polymer ?
#
loop_
_entity_poly.entity_id
_entity_poly.type
_entity_poly.pdbx_seq_one_letter_code
_entity_poly.pdbx_strand_id
1 'polypeptide(L)'
;MKSLILSCILIIAGFFPIIPSKAEAANEAGFTYTIINNEATIIGYKGEPVYIEIPETLENCPVTEIRDNAFFNCSSLRQISLPATITRMGHHCFYACYSLESIVLPPALKEIGMGCFCGCSALSAVSIPDTLSVLPDSCFRACTALKEIIVPYSITEIKKFCFSGCTSLNYVSLGGQLTEIGNRAFFMCNSLESLYIPPSVGVLGIEAVGFVPATDGSDIKTDFTVLGKESSEAEKYADSNSLKFSAADDAVQAFSMQNSDSPPLHIPKILLASGILLLVICCAFAAKQLFHRN
;
A
#
# COMPACT_ATOMS: atom_id res chain seq x y z
N MET A 1 -55.13 -52.80 29.92
CA MET A 1 -54.25 -51.69 30.38
C MET A 1 -53.59 -51.08 29.18
N LYS A 2 -53.92 -49.85 28.93
CA LYS A 2 -53.61 -49.10 27.71
C LYS A 2 -52.22 -48.51 27.77
N SER A 3 -51.37 -48.80 26.81
CA SER A 3 -50.07 -48.11 26.62
C SER A 3 -50.23 -47.19 25.43
N LEU A 4 -50.21 -45.89 25.70
CA LEU A 4 -50.15 -44.84 24.70
C LEU A 4 -48.72 -44.75 24.15
N ILE A 5 -48.55 -44.97 22.87
CA ILE A 5 -47.33 -44.63 22.14
C ILE A 5 -47.48 -43.21 21.69
N LEU A 6 -46.78 -42.30 22.37
CA LEU A 6 -46.70 -40.89 21.96
C LEU A 6 -45.50 -40.74 21.01
N SER A 7 -45.80 -40.56 19.75
CA SER A 7 -44.80 -40.27 18.70
C SER A 7 -44.33 -38.85 18.88
N CYS A 8 -43.12 -38.66 19.42
CA CYS A 8 -42.42 -37.37 19.41
C CYS A 8 -41.76 -37.13 18.05
N ILE A 9 -42.37 -36.34 17.24
CA ILE A 9 -41.74 -35.73 16.06
C ILE A 9 -40.78 -34.67 16.60
N LEU A 10 -39.47 -34.98 16.60
CA LEU A 10 -38.43 -34.02 16.89
C LEU A 10 -38.27 -33.10 15.66
N ILE A 11 -38.87 -31.92 15.71
CA ILE A 11 -38.55 -30.83 14.81
C ILE A 11 -37.16 -30.33 15.25
N ILE A 12 -36.12 -30.75 14.55
CA ILE A 12 -34.80 -30.12 14.65
C ILE A 12 -34.88 -28.77 13.96
N ALA A 13 -35.42 -27.78 14.66
CA ALA A 13 -35.18 -26.40 14.34
C ALA A 13 -33.69 -26.16 14.54
N GLY A 14 -32.94 -26.02 13.45
CA GLY A 14 -31.55 -25.62 13.48
C GLY A 14 -31.41 -24.30 14.22
N PHE A 15 -31.11 -24.39 15.49
CA PHE A 15 -30.59 -23.28 16.26
C PHE A 15 -29.14 -23.03 15.76
N PHE A 16 -29.00 -22.25 14.67
CA PHE A 16 -27.77 -21.53 14.48
C PHE A 16 -27.70 -20.56 15.65
N PRO A 17 -26.70 -20.65 16.52
CA PRO A 17 -26.48 -19.59 17.46
C PRO A 17 -26.16 -18.35 16.61
N ILE A 18 -27.08 -17.37 16.62
CA ILE A 18 -26.75 -16.00 16.25
C ILE A 18 -25.70 -15.62 17.29
N ILE A 19 -24.42 -15.77 16.93
CA ILE A 19 -23.31 -15.21 17.70
C ILE A 19 -23.59 -13.71 17.62
N PRO A 20 -23.98 -13.05 18.72
CA PRO A 20 -24.15 -11.60 18.69
C PRO A 20 -22.82 -11.04 18.24
N SER A 21 -22.81 -10.24 17.16
CA SER A 21 -21.67 -9.45 16.78
C SER A 21 -21.28 -8.67 18.03
N LYS A 22 -20.16 -9.05 18.67
CA LYS A 22 -19.74 -8.42 19.92
C LYS A 22 -19.57 -6.93 19.61
N ALA A 23 -20.39 -6.10 20.26
CA ALA A 23 -20.37 -4.67 20.08
C ALA A 23 -18.94 -4.15 20.24
N GLU A 24 -18.64 -3.06 19.51
CA GLU A 24 -17.37 -2.34 19.57
C GLU A 24 -16.80 -2.34 20.98
N ALA A 25 -15.69 -3.03 21.17
CA ALA A 25 -14.92 -3.00 22.41
C ALA A 25 -13.83 -1.92 22.27
N ALA A 26 -13.63 -1.13 23.34
CA ALA A 26 -12.49 -0.24 23.47
C ALA A 26 -11.57 -0.81 24.53
N ASN A 27 -10.26 -0.92 24.26
CA ASN A 27 -9.27 -1.32 25.24
C ASN A 27 -8.58 -0.09 25.86
N GLU A 28 -7.81 -0.31 26.94
CA GLU A 28 -7.07 0.76 27.64
C GLU A 28 -6.07 1.49 26.73
N ALA A 29 -5.60 0.84 25.64
CA ALA A 29 -4.71 1.44 24.64
C ALA A 29 -5.43 2.35 23.64
N GLY A 30 -6.76 2.52 23.72
CA GLY A 30 -7.53 3.44 22.89
C GLY A 30 -8.04 2.85 21.58
N PHE A 31 -7.77 1.59 21.25
CA PHE A 31 -8.30 0.94 20.05
C PHE A 31 -9.79 0.62 20.21
N THR A 32 -10.55 0.93 19.17
CA THR A 32 -11.89 0.40 18.96
C THR A 32 -11.79 -0.78 17.98
N TYR A 33 -12.35 -1.93 18.32
CA TYR A 33 -12.22 -3.15 17.54
C TYR A 33 -13.45 -4.06 17.63
N THR A 34 -13.53 -5.00 16.71
CA THR A 34 -14.53 -6.09 16.73
C THR A 34 -13.80 -7.43 16.64
N ILE A 35 -14.41 -8.47 17.20
CA ILE A 35 -13.92 -9.85 17.08
C ILE A 35 -14.99 -10.66 16.37
N ILE A 36 -14.66 -11.27 15.25
CA ILE A 36 -15.53 -12.12 14.44
C ILE A 36 -14.71 -13.35 14.03
N ASN A 37 -15.26 -14.55 14.21
CA ASN A 37 -14.59 -15.80 13.83
C ASN A 37 -13.19 -15.96 14.43
N ASN A 38 -12.98 -15.51 15.66
CA ASN A 38 -11.70 -15.53 16.36
C ASN A 38 -10.59 -14.66 15.71
N GLU A 39 -10.96 -13.64 14.94
CA GLU A 39 -10.08 -12.63 14.38
C GLU A 39 -10.50 -11.24 14.85
N ALA A 40 -9.52 -10.41 15.19
CA ALA A 40 -9.74 -9.04 15.62
C ALA A 40 -9.53 -8.08 14.44
N THR A 41 -10.47 -7.15 14.29
CA THR A 41 -10.43 -6.06 13.31
C THR A 41 -10.39 -4.72 14.03
N ILE A 42 -9.38 -3.90 13.77
CA ILE A 42 -9.33 -2.52 14.25
C ILE A 42 -10.32 -1.68 13.43
N ILE A 43 -11.27 -1.02 14.10
CA ILE A 43 -12.28 -0.17 13.49
C ILE A 43 -12.08 1.31 13.79
N GLY A 44 -11.20 1.65 14.73
CA GLY A 44 -10.89 3.04 15.08
C GLY A 44 -9.90 3.17 16.21
N TYR A 45 -9.52 4.41 16.46
CA TYR A 45 -8.66 4.81 17.57
C TYR A 45 -9.22 6.08 18.24
N LYS A 46 -9.19 6.13 19.57
CA LYS A 46 -9.62 7.32 20.35
C LYS A 46 -8.42 8.10 20.84
N GLY A 47 -8.38 9.38 20.53
CA GLY A 47 -7.33 10.30 20.94
C GLY A 47 -6.51 10.83 19.76
N GLU A 48 -5.47 11.59 20.09
CA GLU A 48 -4.54 12.19 19.11
C GLU A 48 -3.12 11.66 19.35
N PRO A 49 -2.85 10.41 18.97
CA PRO A 49 -1.57 9.79 19.25
C PRO A 49 -0.49 10.33 18.33
N VAL A 50 0.73 10.42 18.87
CA VAL A 50 1.95 10.65 18.08
C VAL A 50 2.57 9.33 17.61
N TYR A 51 2.44 8.30 18.44
CA TYR A 51 2.91 6.95 18.16
C TYR A 51 1.84 5.93 18.54
N ILE A 52 1.64 4.93 17.68
CA ILE A 52 0.73 3.80 17.93
C ILE A 52 1.50 2.50 17.71
N GLU A 53 1.30 1.54 18.60
CA GLU A 53 1.68 0.15 18.41
C GLU A 53 0.41 -0.71 18.41
N ILE A 54 0.07 -1.29 17.27
CA ILE A 54 -1.05 -2.23 17.18
C ILE A 54 -0.56 -3.58 17.70
N PRO A 55 -1.21 -4.17 18.73
CA PRO A 55 -0.81 -5.45 19.27
C PRO A 55 -1.08 -6.60 18.28
N GLU A 56 -0.30 -7.69 18.38
CA GLU A 56 -0.53 -8.89 17.55
C GLU A 56 -1.89 -9.53 17.81
N THR A 57 -2.38 -9.41 19.05
CA THR A 57 -3.67 -10.01 19.46
C THR A 57 -4.47 -9.05 20.34
N LEU A 58 -5.79 -9.15 20.22
CA LEU A 58 -6.76 -8.53 21.12
C LEU A 58 -7.70 -9.63 21.65
N GLU A 59 -7.86 -9.73 22.97
CA GLU A 59 -8.61 -10.81 23.64
C GLU A 59 -8.18 -12.23 23.14
N ASN A 60 -6.88 -12.46 22.92
CA ASN A 60 -6.29 -13.69 22.36
C ASN A 60 -6.69 -13.99 20.90
N CYS A 61 -7.30 -13.03 20.17
CA CYS A 61 -7.61 -13.15 18.76
C CYS A 61 -6.58 -12.38 17.95
N PRO A 62 -5.98 -12.92 16.88
CA PRO A 62 -5.02 -12.21 16.05
C PRO A 62 -5.67 -10.98 15.40
N VAL A 63 -4.92 -9.89 15.35
CA VAL A 63 -5.34 -8.68 14.61
C VAL A 63 -5.00 -8.88 13.15
N THR A 64 -6.02 -9.08 12.31
CA THR A 64 -5.85 -9.42 10.89
C THR A 64 -6.26 -8.32 9.93
N GLU A 65 -7.02 -7.34 10.41
CA GLU A 65 -7.58 -6.28 9.58
C GLU A 65 -7.56 -4.91 10.27
N ILE A 66 -7.29 -3.86 9.48
CA ILE A 66 -7.59 -2.48 9.79
C ILE A 66 -8.72 -2.04 8.86
N ARG A 67 -9.87 -1.66 9.42
CA ARG A 67 -11.06 -1.31 8.66
C ARG A 67 -10.96 0.07 7.99
N ASP A 68 -11.93 0.33 7.11
CA ASP A 68 -12.10 1.63 6.46
C ASP A 68 -12.15 2.76 7.49
N ASN A 69 -11.40 3.83 7.22
CA ASN A 69 -11.31 5.05 8.05
C ASN A 69 -10.81 4.85 9.49
N ALA A 70 -10.22 3.71 9.87
CA ALA A 70 -9.86 3.42 11.26
C ALA A 70 -8.94 4.47 11.90
N PHE A 71 -8.03 5.07 11.14
CA PHE A 71 -7.14 6.15 11.53
C PHE A 71 -7.32 7.40 10.65
N PHE A 72 -8.53 7.60 10.10
CA PHE A 72 -8.84 8.76 9.26
C PHE A 72 -8.57 10.06 10.01
N ASN A 73 -7.77 10.96 9.38
CA ASN A 73 -7.41 12.28 9.91
C ASN A 73 -6.70 12.26 11.28
N CYS A 74 -5.96 11.17 11.60
CA CYS A 74 -5.05 11.15 12.74
C CYS A 74 -3.84 12.05 12.43
N SER A 75 -4.05 13.37 12.42
CA SER A 75 -3.08 14.37 11.92
C SER A 75 -1.81 14.47 12.75
N SER A 76 -1.85 14.10 14.03
CA SER A 76 -0.70 14.07 14.96
C SER A 76 0.13 12.80 14.87
N LEU A 77 -0.40 11.72 14.23
CA LEU A 77 0.27 10.42 14.15
C LEU A 77 1.54 10.52 13.29
N ARG A 78 2.70 10.29 13.90
CA ARG A 78 4.02 10.31 13.22
C ARG A 78 4.50 8.92 12.86
N GLN A 79 4.22 7.94 13.70
CA GLN A 79 4.65 6.54 13.48
C GLN A 79 3.59 5.57 13.96
N ILE A 80 3.49 4.44 13.24
CA ILE A 80 2.64 3.32 13.63
C ILE A 80 3.38 2.00 13.38
N SER A 81 3.34 1.11 14.38
CA SER A 81 3.81 -0.26 14.26
C SER A 81 2.63 -1.18 13.96
N LEU A 82 2.73 -1.94 12.88
CA LEU A 82 1.72 -2.90 12.43
C LEU A 82 2.19 -4.32 12.68
N PRO A 83 1.38 -5.20 13.28
CA PRO A 83 1.72 -6.61 13.44
C PRO A 83 1.76 -7.34 12.08
N ALA A 84 2.60 -8.38 12.01
CA ALA A 84 2.76 -9.17 10.79
C ALA A 84 1.49 -9.96 10.39
N THR A 85 0.54 -10.10 11.32
CA THR A 85 -0.74 -10.81 11.13
C THR A 85 -1.75 -10.05 10.26
N ILE A 86 -1.55 -8.74 10.01
CA ILE A 86 -2.48 -7.95 9.19
C ILE A 86 -2.39 -8.39 7.73
N THR A 87 -3.54 -8.78 7.19
CA THR A 87 -3.70 -9.20 5.80
C THR A 87 -4.51 -8.21 4.97
N ARG A 88 -5.25 -7.29 5.61
CA ARG A 88 -6.10 -6.31 4.95
C ARG A 88 -6.06 -4.95 5.62
N MET A 89 -5.94 -3.91 4.80
CA MET A 89 -6.08 -2.50 5.19
C MET A 89 -7.19 -1.88 4.33
N GLY A 90 -8.20 -1.30 4.99
CA GLY A 90 -9.41 -0.79 4.34
C GLY A 90 -9.21 0.53 3.60
N HIS A 91 -10.31 1.04 3.02
CA HIS A 91 -10.32 2.32 2.34
C HIS A 91 -10.06 3.46 3.32
N HIS A 92 -9.22 4.43 2.89
CA HIS A 92 -8.94 5.66 3.64
C HIS A 92 -8.46 5.43 5.09
N CYS A 93 -7.92 4.24 5.42
CA CYS A 93 -7.65 3.92 6.83
C CYS A 93 -6.59 4.83 7.47
N PHE A 94 -5.67 5.44 6.68
CA PHE A 94 -4.72 6.47 7.10
C PHE A 94 -4.88 7.77 6.30
N TYR A 95 -6.06 8.03 5.73
CA TYR A 95 -6.31 9.26 4.98
C TYR A 95 -6.07 10.50 5.84
N ALA A 96 -5.32 11.48 5.29
CA ALA A 96 -4.99 12.75 5.96
C ALA A 96 -4.22 12.59 7.29
N CYS A 97 -3.44 11.52 7.46
CA CYS A 97 -2.45 11.42 8.52
C CYS A 97 -1.23 12.27 8.13
N TYR A 98 -1.38 13.60 8.18
CA TYR A 98 -0.42 14.57 7.64
C TYR A 98 0.99 14.45 8.22
N SER A 99 1.11 14.02 9.48
CA SER A 99 2.38 13.89 10.19
C SER A 99 3.02 12.50 10.07
N LEU A 100 2.37 11.52 9.41
CA LEU A 100 2.91 10.16 9.29
C LEU A 100 4.18 10.17 8.44
N GLU A 101 5.32 9.93 9.09
CA GLU A 101 6.65 10.05 8.47
C GLU A 101 7.09 8.78 7.74
N SER A 102 6.75 7.63 8.32
CA SER A 102 7.09 6.32 7.78
C SER A 102 6.12 5.25 8.24
N ILE A 103 5.97 4.21 7.44
CA ILE A 103 5.20 3.01 7.76
C ILE A 103 5.86 1.80 7.12
N VAL A 104 5.90 0.68 7.86
CA VAL A 104 6.29 -0.62 7.34
C VAL A 104 5.03 -1.43 7.13
N LEU A 105 4.71 -1.73 5.86
CA LEU A 105 3.54 -2.55 5.53
C LEU A 105 3.80 -4.01 5.91
N PRO A 106 2.80 -4.71 6.49
CA PRO A 106 2.95 -6.09 6.90
C PRO A 106 3.28 -7.03 5.75
N PRO A 107 4.18 -8.00 5.93
CA PRO A 107 4.59 -8.92 4.86
C PRO A 107 3.46 -9.85 4.38
N ALA A 108 2.43 -10.05 5.20
CA ALA A 108 1.25 -10.85 4.86
C ALA A 108 0.11 -10.05 4.23
N LEU A 109 0.30 -8.74 3.99
CA LEU A 109 -0.73 -7.85 3.47
C LEU A 109 -1.13 -8.24 2.05
N LYS A 110 -2.41 -8.61 1.83
CA LYS A 110 -2.99 -9.05 0.56
C LYS A 110 -3.83 -7.97 -0.11
N GLU A 111 -4.42 -7.10 0.69
CA GLU A 111 -5.31 -6.05 0.22
C GLU A 111 -5.03 -4.72 0.91
N ILE A 112 -4.99 -3.68 0.10
CA ILE A 112 -4.93 -2.30 0.55
C ILE A 112 -6.05 -1.51 -0.13
N GLY A 113 -6.79 -0.72 0.64
CA GLY A 113 -7.96 0.00 0.14
C GLY A 113 -7.62 1.30 -0.59
N MET A 114 -8.60 1.80 -1.36
CA MET A 114 -8.53 3.08 -2.05
C MET A 114 -8.19 4.21 -1.07
N GLY A 115 -7.29 5.11 -1.46
CA GLY A 115 -6.93 6.30 -0.68
C GLY A 115 -6.32 6.00 0.68
N CYS A 116 -5.81 4.79 0.91
CA CYS A 116 -5.34 4.33 2.23
C CYS A 116 -4.37 5.33 2.88
N PHE A 117 -3.43 5.88 2.11
CA PHE A 117 -2.45 6.88 2.56
C PHE A 117 -2.63 8.25 1.88
N CYS A 118 -3.82 8.52 1.30
CA CYS A 118 -4.05 9.79 0.63
C CYS A 118 -3.89 10.95 1.60
N GLY A 119 -3.04 11.92 1.26
CA GLY A 119 -2.76 13.09 2.07
C GLY A 119 -1.76 12.87 3.20
N CYS A 120 -1.07 11.72 3.29
CA CYS A 120 0.05 11.53 4.22
C CYS A 120 1.25 12.37 3.77
N SER A 121 1.16 13.70 3.94
CA SER A 121 2.12 14.65 3.34
C SER A 121 3.55 14.53 3.89
N ALA A 122 3.74 14.03 5.10
CA ALA A 122 5.05 13.78 5.69
C ALA A 122 5.64 12.40 5.33
N LEU A 123 4.86 11.51 4.68
CA LEU A 123 5.31 10.14 4.36
C LEU A 123 6.45 10.19 3.33
N SER A 124 7.66 9.92 3.82
CA SER A 124 8.89 10.06 3.02
C SER A 124 9.37 8.76 2.39
N ALA A 125 8.97 7.62 2.94
CA ALA A 125 9.32 6.30 2.44
C ALA A 125 8.23 5.27 2.79
N VAL A 126 7.99 4.33 1.88
CA VAL A 126 7.12 3.17 2.08
C VAL A 126 7.67 1.99 1.30
N SER A 127 7.66 0.80 1.91
CA SER A 127 8.02 -0.45 1.25
C SER A 127 6.75 -1.23 0.94
N ILE A 128 6.52 -1.52 -0.34
CA ILE A 128 5.36 -2.29 -0.81
C ILE A 128 5.72 -3.78 -0.73
N PRO A 129 4.95 -4.63 -0.03
CA PRO A 129 5.22 -6.05 0.05
C PRO A 129 4.87 -6.79 -1.24
N ASP A 130 5.61 -7.87 -1.53
CA ASP A 130 5.42 -8.72 -2.73
C ASP A 130 4.10 -9.54 -2.71
N THR A 131 3.32 -9.43 -1.65
CA THR A 131 2.01 -10.10 -1.51
C THR A 131 0.86 -9.30 -2.12
N LEU A 132 1.07 -8.02 -2.42
CA LEU A 132 0.10 -7.18 -3.12
C LEU A 132 0.20 -7.40 -4.63
N SER A 133 -0.95 -7.36 -5.31
CA SER A 133 -1.04 -7.43 -6.77
C SER A 133 -1.52 -6.13 -7.42
N VAL A 134 -2.16 -5.25 -6.66
CA VAL A 134 -2.73 -3.99 -7.16
C VAL A 134 -2.43 -2.86 -6.19
N LEU A 135 -2.03 -1.70 -6.74
CA LEU A 135 -2.02 -0.42 -6.03
C LEU A 135 -3.32 0.32 -6.37
N PRO A 136 -4.24 0.50 -5.42
CA PRO A 136 -5.58 0.99 -5.70
C PRO A 136 -5.62 2.50 -5.97
N ASP A 137 -6.81 2.97 -6.37
CA ASP A 137 -7.10 4.37 -6.64
C ASP A 137 -6.63 5.29 -5.49
N SER A 138 -5.87 6.33 -5.83
CA SER A 138 -5.44 7.38 -4.89
C SER A 138 -4.67 6.88 -3.66
N CYS A 139 -4.11 5.66 -3.66
CA CYS A 139 -3.51 5.03 -2.48
C CYS A 139 -2.49 5.94 -1.78
N PHE A 140 -1.58 6.55 -2.55
CA PHE A 140 -0.54 7.47 -2.08
C PHE A 140 -0.73 8.89 -2.61
N ARG A 141 -1.96 9.26 -3.01
CA ARG A 141 -2.23 10.59 -3.52
C ARG A 141 -1.83 11.67 -2.51
N ALA A 142 -1.14 12.71 -2.96
CA ALA A 142 -0.66 13.83 -2.14
C ALA A 142 0.29 13.43 -0.99
N CYS A 143 1.06 12.34 -1.14
CA CYS A 143 2.20 12.04 -0.29
C CYS A 143 3.39 12.91 -0.74
N THR A 144 3.34 14.21 -0.39
CA THR A 144 4.24 15.23 -0.96
C THR A 144 5.70 15.06 -0.57
N ALA A 145 6.00 14.40 0.54
CA ALA A 145 7.38 14.12 0.98
C ALA A 145 7.95 12.80 0.41
N LEU A 146 7.14 11.99 -0.28
CA LEU A 146 7.60 10.71 -0.84
C LEU A 146 8.61 10.97 -1.97
N LYS A 147 9.83 10.46 -1.80
CA LYS A 147 10.94 10.71 -2.73
C LYS A 147 11.16 9.59 -3.73
N GLU A 148 10.95 8.36 -3.29
CA GLU A 148 11.19 7.18 -4.10
C GLU A 148 10.11 6.13 -3.87
N ILE A 149 9.84 5.33 -4.89
CA ILE A 149 8.96 4.17 -4.80
C ILE A 149 9.49 3.03 -5.66
N ILE A 150 9.60 1.86 -5.06
CA ILE A 150 9.88 0.61 -5.75
C ILE A 150 8.57 -0.17 -5.79
N VAL A 151 8.03 -0.33 -6.99
CA VAL A 151 6.84 -1.15 -7.23
C VAL A 151 7.30 -2.57 -7.48
N PRO A 152 6.97 -3.54 -6.60
CA PRO A 152 7.46 -4.91 -6.71
C PRO A 152 6.92 -5.63 -7.95
N TYR A 153 7.60 -6.73 -8.30
CA TYR A 153 7.26 -7.55 -9.46
C TYR A 153 5.84 -8.14 -9.40
N SER A 154 5.29 -8.33 -8.21
CA SER A 154 3.92 -8.84 -8.00
C SER A 154 2.82 -7.88 -8.45
N ILE A 155 3.11 -6.58 -8.53
CA ILE A 155 2.10 -5.59 -8.90
C ILE A 155 1.84 -5.64 -10.39
N THR A 156 0.57 -5.87 -10.74
CA THR A 156 0.09 -5.91 -12.12
C THR A 156 -0.61 -4.61 -12.53
N GLU A 157 -1.11 -3.84 -11.57
CA GLU A 157 -1.89 -2.64 -11.85
C GLU A 157 -1.59 -1.51 -10.87
N ILE A 158 -1.35 -0.31 -11.39
CA ILE A 158 -1.36 0.94 -10.65
C ILE A 158 -2.62 1.69 -11.08
N LYS A 159 -3.58 1.84 -10.18
CA LYS A 159 -4.87 2.45 -10.48
C LYS A 159 -4.79 3.99 -10.55
N LYS A 160 -5.92 4.61 -10.91
CA LYS A 160 -6.00 6.06 -11.16
C LYS A 160 -5.58 6.88 -9.93
N PHE A 161 -4.88 7.97 -10.17
CA PHE A 161 -4.40 8.92 -9.15
C PHE A 161 -3.51 8.31 -8.06
N CYS A 162 -2.99 7.09 -8.21
CA CYS A 162 -2.31 6.36 -7.13
C CYS A 162 -1.18 7.19 -6.48
N PHE A 163 -0.32 7.83 -7.26
CA PHE A 163 0.78 8.70 -6.81
C PHE A 163 0.57 10.18 -7.21
N SER A 164 -0.66 10.56 -7.59
CA SER A 164 -0.94 11.94 -7.99
C SER A 164 -0.62 12.92 -6.86
N GLY A 165 0.15 13.96 -7.16
CA GLY A 165 0.55 14.98 -6.18
C GLY A 165 1.72 14.56 -5.28
N CYS A 166 2.45 13.49 -5.59
CA CYS A 166 3.71 13.16 -4.94
C CYS A 166 4.82 14.08 -5.47
N THR A 167 4.79 15.35 -5.06
CA THR A 167 5.61 16.42 -5.67
C THR A 167 7.12 16.24 -5.50
N SER A 168 7.56 15.53 -4.45
CA SER A 168 8.98 15.23 -4.22
C SER A 168 9.44 13.91 -4.85
N LEU A 169 8.53 13.15 -5.48
CA LEU A 169 8.86 11.84 -6.07
C LEU A 169 9.79 12.04 -7.27
N ASN A 170 11.03 11.59 -7.13
CA ASN A 170 12.07 11.75 -8.14
C ASN A 170 12.62 10.41 -8.68
N TYR A 171 12.29 9.30 -8.01
CA TYR A 171 12.67 7.97 -8.46
C TYR A 171 11.50 7.00 -8.36
N VAL A 172 11.25 6.29 -9.47
CA VAL A 172 10.22 5.23 -9.55
C VAL A 172 10.82 4.05 -10.29
N SER A 173 10.76 2.87 -9.66
CA SER A 173 11.07 1.60 -10.30
C SER A 173 9.79 0.79 -10.45
N LEU A 174 9.48 0.36 -11.66
CA LEU A 174 8.29 -0.42 -11.99
C LEU A 174 8.64 -1.90 -12.21
N GLY A 175 7.89 -2.79 -11.57
CA GLY A 175 8.03 -4.24 -11.74
C GLY A 175 7.64 -4.71 -13.14
N GLY A 176 8.33 -5.74 -13.66
CA GLY A 176 8.14 -6.23 -15.03
C GLY A 176 6.84 -7.03 -15.30
N GLN A 177 5.96 -7.20 -14.30
CA GLN A 177 4.61 -7.78 -14.48
C GLN A 177 3.52 -6.72 -14.59
N LEU A 178 3.88 -5.43 -14.50
CA LEU A 178 2.93 -4.33 -14.58
C LEU A 178 2.27 -4.29 -15.96
N THR A 179 0.95 -4.33 -16.02
CA THR A 179 0.15 -4.34 -17.26
C THR A 179 -0.63 -3.05 -17.47
N GLU A 180 -0.93 -2.31 -16.38
CA GLU A 180 -1.73 -1.09 -16.43
C GLU A 180 -1.16 0.00 -15.53
N ILE A 181 -1.07 1.22 -16.08
CA ILE A 181 -0.89 2.47 -15.32
C ILE A 181 -2.12 3.35 -15.60
N GLY A 182 -2.93 3.56 -14.57
CA GLY A 182 -4.23 4.23 -14.66
C GLY A 182 -4.13 5.73 -14.91
N ASN A 183 -5.30 6.34 -15.15
CA ASN A 183 -5.42 7.78 -15.41
C ASN A 183 -4.77 8.61 -14.30
N ARG A 184 -3.92 9.57 -14.68
CA ARG A 184 -3.27 10.51 -13.74
C ARG A 184 -2.53 9.82 -12.58
N ALA A 185 -2.03 8.61 -12.78
CA ALA A 185 -1.37 7.84 -11.72
C ALA A 185 -0.16 8.58 -11.14
N PHE A 186 0.62 9.30 -11.96
CA PHE A 186 1.77 10.12 -11.57
C PHE A 186 1.57 11.60 -11.94
N PHE A 187 0.32 12.06 -11.94
CA PHE A 187 -0.01 13.47 -12.18
C PHE A 187 0.54 14.36 -11.06
N MET A 188 1.14 15.50 -11.37
CA MET A 188 1.80 16.41 -10.42
C MET A 188 2.99 15.77 -9.65
N CYS A 189 3.66 14.77 -10.22
CA CYS A 189 4.96 14.32 -9.71
C CYS A 189 6.06 15.24 -10.26
N ASN A 190 6.13 16.48 -9.72
CA ASN A 190 6.92 17.57 -10.32
C ASN A 190 8.42 17.28 -10.35
N SER A 191 8.93 16.51 -9.38
CA SER A 191 10.35 16.14 -9.31
C SER A 191 10.73 14.93 -10.16
N LEU A 192 9.73 14.25 -10.79
CA LEU A 192 9.98 13.10 -11.65
C LEU A 192 10.28 13.56 -13.08
N GLU A 193 11.54 13.47 -13.48
CA GLU A 193 12.01 13.93 -14.79
C GLU A 193 11.87 12.86 -15.88
N SER A 194 11.89 11.59 -15.49
CA SER A 194 11.74 10.47 -16.41
C SER A 194 11.15 9.24 -15.73
N LEU A 195 10.55 8.35 -16.51
CA LEU A 195 10.06 7.06 -16.03
C LEU A 195 10.28 5.98 -17.08
N TYR A 196 10.94 4.88 -16.67
CA TYR A 196 10.98 3.67 -17.48
C TYR A 196 9.66 2.91 -17.35
N ILE A 197 8.99 2.70 -18.48
CA ILE A 197 7.74 1.95 -18.58
C ILE A 197 8.06 0.58 -19.19
N PRO A 198 7.87 -0.51 -18.41
CA PRO A 198 8.16 -1.86 -18.88
C PRO A 198 7.33 -2.24 -20.11
N PRO A 199 7.86 -3.09 -21.02
CA PRO A 199 7.13 -3.53 -22.20
C PRO A 199 5.90 -4.39 -21.89
N SER A 200 5.75 -4.85 -20.65
CA SER A 200 4.55 -5.54 -20.16
C SER A 200 3.34 -4.61 -20.03
N VAL A 201 3.55 -3.28 -19.90
CA VAL A 201 2.48 -2.30 -19.80
C VAL A 201 1.78 -2.18 -21.15
N GLY A 202 0.53 -2.66 -21.21
CA GLY A 202 -0.34 -2.58 -22.38
C GLY A 202 -1.38 -1.45 -22.31
N VAL A 203 -1.54 -0.83 -21.13
CA VAL A 203 -2.50 0.26 -20.90
C VAL A 203 -1.84 1.40 -20.13
N LEU A 204 -1.78 2.57 -20.77
CA LEU A 204 -1.40 3.83 -20.15
C LEU A 204 -2.62 4.77 -20.20
N GLY A 205 -3.07 5.18 -19.01
CA GLY A 205 -4.24 6.04 -18.87
C GLY A 205 -3.98 7.48 -19.32
N ILE A 206 -5.05 8.26 -19.34
CA ILE A 206 -5.01 9.70 -19.69
C ILE A 206 -4.11 10.41 -18.66
N GLU A 207 -3.13 11.18 -19.16
CA GLU A 207 -2.21 11.97 -18.32
C GLU A 207 -1.52 11.14 -17.21
N ALA A 208 -1.27 9.89 -17.51
CA ALA A 208 -0.71 8.94 -16.53
C ALA A 208 0.63 9.43 -15.96
N VAL A 209 1.50 10.02 -16.81
CA VAL A 209 2.82 10.55 -16.45
C VAL A 209 3.14 11.82 -17.24
N GLY A 210 3.97 12.71 -16.68
CA GLY A 210 4.48 13.90 -17.38
C GLY A 210 3.51 15.07 -17.45
N PHE A 211 2.51 15.15 -16.60
CA PHE A 211 1.51 16.22 -16.59
C PHE A 211 1.39 16.91 -15.23
N VAL A 212 1.14 18.22 -15.26
CA VAL A 212 0.86 19.07 -14.10
C VAL A 212 -0.27 20.04 -14.45
N PRO A 213 -1.08 20.52 -13.47
CA PRO A 213 -2.13 21.50 -13.76
C PRO A 213 -1.52 22.85 -14.15
N ALA A 214 -2.10 23.50 -15.13
CA ALA A 214 -1.77 24.88 -15.46
C ALA A 214 -2.49 25.86 -14.53
N THR A 215 -1.99 27.09 -14.44
CA THR A 215 -2.58 28.15 -13.62
C THR A 215 -3.97 28.60 -14.11
N ASP A 216 -4.29 28.34 -15.37
CA ASP A 216 -5.59 28.59 -15.98
C ASP A 216 -6.56 27.41 -15.85
N GLY A 217 -6.16 26.35 -15.13
CA GLY A 217 -6.95 25.14 -14.92
C GLY A 217 -6.85 24.11 -16.04
N SER A 218 -6.06 24.36 -17.10
CA SER A 218 -5.70 23.35 -18.08
C SER A 218 -4.51 22.52 -17.57
N ASP A 219 -4.39 21.28 -18.03
CA ASP A 219 -3.23 20.47 -17.74
C ASP A 219 -2.12 20.76 -18.75
N ILE A 220 -0.90 20.97 -18.26
CA ILE A 220 0.29 21.23 -19.09
C ILE A 220 1.26 20.07 -18.97
N LYS A 221 2.02 19.84 -20.02
CA LYS A 221 3.10 18.85 -20.04
C LYS A 221 4.32 19.42 -19.33
N THR A 222 4.97 18.58 -18.56
CA THR A 222 6.30 18.86 -18.02
C THR A 222 7.37 18.53 -19.07
N ASP A 223 8.60 18.97 -18.86
CA ASP A 223 9.76 18.52 -19.64
C ASP A 223 10.15 17.09 -19.20
N PHE A 224 9.29 16.14 -19.48
CA PHE A 224 9.34 14.77 -19.01
C PHE A 224 9.78 13.83 -20.13
N THR A 225 10.63 12.84 -19.80
CA THR A 225 11.06 11.83 -20.75
C THR A 225 10.48 10.46 -20.39
N VAL A 226 9.71 9.88 -21.31
CA VAL A 226 9.28 8.48 -21.22
C VAL A 226 10.43 7.60 -21.70
N LEU A 227 10.84 6.67 -20.86
CA LEU A 227 11.82 5.64 -21.19
C LEU A 227 11.12 4.32 -21.43
N GLY A 228 11.53 3.55 -22.43
CA GLY A 228 10.91 2.26 -22.73
C GLY A 228 11.45 1.60 -23.96
N LYS A 229 10.89 0.44 -24.28
CA LYS A 229 11.26 -0.30 -25.48
C LYS A 229 10.63 0.33 -26.73
N GLU A 230 11.36 0.37 -27.83
CA GLU A 230 10.81 0.75 -29.16
C GLU A 230 9.58 -0.09 -29.51
N SER A 231 8.62 0.53 -30.18
CA SER A 231 7.33 -0.05 -30.59
C SER A 231 6.42 -0.51 -29.43
N SER A 232 6.75 -0.15 -28.19
CA SER A 232 5.93 -0.43 -27.00
C SER A 232 4.80 0.60 -26.82
N GLU A 233 3.94 0.34 -25.83
CA GLU A 233 2.91 1.31 -25.43
C GLU A 233 3.51 2.61 -24.84
N ALA A 234 4.71 2.52 -24.26
CA ALA A 234 5.45 3.68 -23.76
C ALA A 234 5.76 4.70 -24.89
N GLU A 235 6.27 4.22 -26.04
CA GLU A 235 6.54 5.07 -27.20
C GLU A 235 5.26 5.68 -27.76
N LYS A 236 4.22 4.88 -27.96
CA LYS A 236 2.90 5.36 -28.46
C LYS A 236 2.30 6.43 -27.54
N TYR A 237 2.40 6.24 -26.22
CA TYR A 237 1.94 7.19 -25.25
C TYR A 237 2.73 8.51 -25.35
N ALA A 238 4.05 8.44 -25.46
CA ALA A 238 4.90 9.62 -25.61
C ALA A 238 4.54 10.39 -26.88
N ASP A 239 4.42 9.70 -28.02
CA ASP A 239 4.06 10.31 -29.31
C ASP A 239 2.68 10.98 -29.27
N SER A 240 1.67 10.24 -28.76
CA SER A 240 0.29 10.74 -28.67
C SER A 240 0.15 11.98 -27.78
N ASN A 241 1.05 12.12 -26.79
CA ASN A 241 1.06 13.24 -25.85
C ASN A 241 2.16 14.28 -26.16
N SER A 242 2.96 14.09 -27.24
CA SER A 242 4.11 14.93 -27.61
C SER A 242 5.12 15.09 -26.44
N LEU A 243 5.35 14.02 -25.69
CA LEU A 243 6.39 13.91 -24.67
C LEU A 243 7.68 13.41 -25.33
N LYS A 244 8.82 13.65 -24.68
CA LYS A 244 10.08 13.07 -25.11
C LYS A 244 10.04 11.55 -24.91
N PHE A 245 10.52 10.79 -25.89
CA PHE A 245 10.76 9.36 -25.79
C PHE A 245 12.25 9.08 -25.92
N SER A 246 12.75 8.13 -25.13
CA SER A 246 14.09 7.58 -25.28
C SER A 246 14.03 6.06 -25.15
N ALA A 247 14.53 5.38 -26.17
CA ALA A 247 14.61 3.92 -26.15
C ALA A 247 15.58 3.47 -25.03
N ALA A 248 15.12 2.55 -24.21
CA ALA A 248 15.88 1.94 -23.12
C ALA A 248 15.49 0.48 -22.96
N ASP A 249 16.46 -0.36 -22.67
CA ASP A 249 16.24 -1.79 -22.37
C ASP A 249 16.05 -1.99 -20.84
N ASP A 250 15.44 -3.12 -20.45
CA ASP A 250 15.26 -3.52 -19.05
C ASP A 250 16.57 -3.52 -18.23
N ALA A 251 17.70 -3.72 -18.92
CA ALA A 251 19.05 -3.68 -18.32
C ALA A 251 19.39 -2.30 -17.71
N VAL A 252 18.87 -1.20 -18.25
CA VAL A 252 19.11 0.15 -17.75
C VAL A 252 18.46 0.35 -16.38
N GLN A 253 17.28 -0.21 -16.17
CA GLN A 253 16.59 -0.17 -14.89
C GLN A 253 17.33 -1.03 -13.82
N ALA A 254 17.81 -2.22 -14.20
CA ALA A 254 18.59 -3.07 -13.31
C ALA A 254 19.91 -2.42 -12.90
N PHE A 255 20.55 -1.65 -13.79
CA PHE A 255 21.80 -0.94 -13.51
C PHE A 255 21.59 0.26 -12.55
N SER A 256 20.49 0.98 -12.66
CA SER A 256 20.15 2.06 -11.75
C SER A 256 19.84 1.56 -10.33
N MET A 257 19.27 0.36 -10.21
CA MET A 257 19.05 -0.31 -8.92
C MET A 257 20.34 -0.79 -8.24
N GLN A 258 21.36 -1.17 -9.01
CA GLN A 258 22.64 -1.66 -8.48
C GLN A 258 23.60 -0.52 -8.06
N ASN A 259 23.43 0.67 -8.62
CA ASN A 259 24.31 1.82 -8.38
C ASN A 259 23.76 2.84 -7.36
N SER A 260 22.59 2.60 -6.79
CA SER A 260 22.15 3.35 -5.61
C SER A 260 22.93 2.82 -4.40
N ASP A 261 24.09 3.42 -4.09
CA ASP A 261 24.93 3.15 -2.91
C ASP A 261 24.25 3.51 -1.57
N SER A 262 22.94 3.63 -1.58
CA SER A 262 22.13 3.81 -0.38
C SER A 262 21.17 2.65 -0.26
N PRO A 263 21.20 1.88 0.84
CA PRO A 263 20.15 0.91 1.10
C PRO A 263 18.81 1.66 1.12
N PRO A 264 17.74 1.13 0.48
CA PRO A 264 16.45 1.81 0.29
C PRO A 264 15.64 1.99 1.57
N LEU A 265 16.25 2.09 2.72
CA LEU A 265 15.59 2.29 4.01
C LEU A 265 16.49 3.14 4.91
N HIS A 266 16.26 4.46 4.93
CA HIS A 266 16.55 5.24 6.12
C HIS A 266 15.53 4.83 7.19
N ILE A 267 15.73 3.62 7.78
CA ILE A 267 15.06 3.25 9.02
C ILE A 267 15.59 4.23 10.06
N PRO A 268 14.73 5.05 10.68
CA PRO A 268 15.20 5.94 11.76
C PRO A 268 15.92 5.08 12.80
N LYS A 269 17.10 5.51 13.25
CA LYS A 269 17.93 4.80 14.26
C LYS A 269 17.20 4.44 15.55
N ILE A 270 16.00 4.96 15.76
CA ILE A 270 15.13 4.70 16.91
C ILE A 270 14.49 3.30 16.86
N LEU A 271 14.25 2.73 15.66
CA LEU A 271 13.72 1.36 15.53
C LEU A 271 14.77 0.26 15.74
N LEU A 272 16.04 0.59 15.76
CA LEU A 272 17.15 -0.35 16.05
C LEU A 272 17.28 -0.70 17.54
N ALA A 273 16.57 -0.02 18.42
CA ALA A 273 16.62 -0.29 19.87
C ALA A 273 15.75 -1.46 20.34
N SER A 274 14.78 -1.90 19.54
CA SER A 274 14.01 -3.14 19.79
C SER A 274 14.60 -4.27 18.95
N GLY A 275 15.27 -5.23 19.58
CA GLY A 275 15.99 -6.33 18.92
C GLY A 275 15.16 -7.25 18.00
N ILE A 276 13.88 -6.96 17.81
CA ILE A 276 12.92 -7.73 17.01
C ILE A 276 13.10 -7.44 15.50
N LEU A 277 13.48 -6.22 15.13
CA LEU A 277 13.61 -5.85 13.70
C LEU A 277 14.85 -6.47 13.04
N LEU A 278 15.91 -6.74 13.82
CA LEU A 278 17.11 -7.40 13.29
C LEU A 278 16.84 -8.83 12.83
N LEU A 279 15.90 -9.53 13.50
CA LEU A 279 15.54 -10.92 13.14
C LEU A 279 14.78 -11.01 11.81
N VAL A 280 13.88 -10.08 11.54
CA VAL A 280 13.08 -10.08 10.31
C VAL A 280 13.95 -9.76 9.09
N ILE A 281 14.88 -8.79 9.21
CA ILE A 281 15.81 -8.44 8.12
C ILE A 281 16.82 -9.58 7.88
N CYS A 282 17.33 -10.23 8.93
CA CYS A 282 18.24 -11.37 8.79
C CYS A 282 17.52 -12.60 8.18
N CYS A 283 16.26 -12.85 8.50
CA CYS A 283 15.49 -13.95 7.90
C CYS A 283 15.18 -13.70 6.42
N ALA A 284 14.86 -12.48 6.02
CA ALA A 284 14.63 -12.13 4.61
C ALA A 284 15.93 -12.24 3.78
N PHE A 285 17.07 -11.82 4.33
CA PHE A 285 18.39 -11.95 3.67
C PHE A 285 18.86 -13.41 3.59
N ALA A 286 18.64 -14.21 4.62
CA ALA A 286 19.00 -15.64 4.63
C ALA A 286 18.14 -16.47 3.66
N ALA A 287 16.85 -16.17 3.54
CA ALA A 287 15.96 -16.81 2.58
C ALA A 287 16.37 -16.50 1.12
N LYS A 288 16.80 -15.26 0.84
CA LYS A 288 17.25 -14.86 -0.50
C LYS A 288 18.58 -15.51 -0.91
N GLN A 289 19.49 -15.77 0.04
CA GLN A 289 20.75 -16.49 -0.23
C GLN A 289 20.57 -18.00 -0.43
N LEU A 290 19.54 -18.62 0.17
CA LEU A 290 19.23 -20.04 -0.01
C LEU A 290 18.58 -20.33 -1.36
N PHE A 291 17.85 -19.38 -1.97
CA PHE A 291 17.22 -19.55 -3.29
C PHE A 291 18.20 -19.38 -4.47
N HIS A 292 19.39 -18.81 -4.26
CA HIS A 292 20.42 -18.65 -5.31
C HIS A 292 21.50 -19.76 -5.30
N ARG A 293 21.33 -20.82 -4.50
CA ARG A 293 22.28 -21.95 -4.42
C ARG A 293 21.73 -23.31 -4.86
N ASN A 294 20.56 -23.35 -5.51
CA ASN A 294 20.08 -24.59 -6.15
C ASN A 294 19.80 -24.35 -7.62
#